data_ed253b282b6323ee51703132c8cc59e8
#
_entry.id   ed253b282b6323ee51703132c8cc59e8
#
_cell.length_a   1.000
_cell.length_b   1.000
_cell.length_c   1.000
_cell.angle_alpha   90.00
_cell.angle_beta   90.00
_cell.angle_gamma   90.00
#
_symmetry.space_group_name_H-M   'P 1'
#
loop_
_entity.id
_entity.type
_entity.pdbx_description
1 polymer ?
#
loop_
_entity_poly.entity_id
_entity_poly.type
_entity_poly.pdbx_seq_one_letter_code
_entity_poly.pdbx_strand_id
1 'polypeptide(L)'
;MKLTLKRDLPLMLAVLLAIWCMWYARPVGVDTLFPGLEPDSIYVTLIDFTGSSHEDRNLVLTAGTPEFDALWADIQELQFRRSPLNVVVQAFPFLENLSSSSKTMEDGDITHMFLDLYQVNGLPSSRTEQLRFWVDAWEYRDFDHGVNLPLVMKNAKDIGQSMAHDLWDQAEN
;
A
#
# COMPACT_ATOMS: atom_id res chain seq x y z
N MET A 1 -2.91 40.88 23.79
CA MET A 1 -2.44 39.56 24.30
C MET A 1 -0.92 39.54 24.13
N LYS A 2 -0.10 39.65 25.18
CA LYS A 2 1.37 39.59 25.05
C LYS A 2 1.76 38.10 25.01
N LEU A 3 2.16 37.60 23.84
CA LEU A 3 2.75 36.27 23.69
C LEU A 3 4.04 36.22 24.53
N THR A 4 4.06 35.46 25.59
CA THR A 4 5.26 35.14 26.36
C THR A 4 5.98 33.99 25.65
N LEU A 5 6.86 34.34 24.72
CA LEU A 5 7.51 33.43 23.77
C LEU A 5 8.02 32.11 24.40
N LYS A 6 8.56 32.19 25.63
CA LYS A 6 9.09 31.02 26.35
C LYS A 6 8.01 29.99 26.79
N ARG A 7 6.78 30.48 27.10
CA ARG A 7 5.70 29.64 27.59
C ARG A 7 4.84 29.10 26.45
N ASP A 8 4.67 29.92 25.40
CA ASP A 8 3.74 29.61 24.32
C ASP A 8 4.43 28.82 23.17
N LEU A 9 5.79 28.81 23.13
CA LEU A 9 6.57 28.08 22.13
C LEU A 9 6.27 26.57 22.10
N PRO A 10 6.24 25.80 23.23
CA PRO A 10 5.93 24.38 23.18
C PRO A 10 4.50 24.12 22.70
N LEU A 11 3.55 24.98 23.06
CA LEU A 11 2.17 24.87 22.58
C LEU A 11 2.09 25.12 21.07
N MET A 12 2.80 26.12 20.56
CA MET A 12 2.85 26.38 19.11
C MET A 12 3.48 25.22 18.35
N LEU A 13 4.57 24.64 18.87
CA LEU A 13 5.20 23.47 18.26
C LEU A 13 4.28 22.25 18.27
N ALA A 14 3.55 22.02 19.36
CA ALA A 14 2.57 20.94 19.44
C ALA A 14 1.43 21.10 18.42
N VAL A 15 0.93 22.33 18.26
CA VAL A 15 -0.12 22.65 17.27
C VAL A 15 0.42 22.45 15.84
N LEU A 16 1.62 22.92 15.54
CA LEU A 16 2.23 22.73 14.22
C LEU A 16 2.47 21.26 13.93
N LEU A 17 2.92 20.48 14.91
CA LEU A 17 3.09 19.03 14.77
C LEU A 17 1.75 18.33 14.53
N ALA A 18 0.70 18.72 15.25
CA ALA A 18 -0.64 18.16 15.04
C ALA A 18 -1.18 18.47 13.64
N ILE A 19 -1.01 19.71 13.16
CA ILE A 19 -1.38 20.11 11.79
C ILE A 19 -0.59 19.29 10.76
N TRP A 20 0.71 19.14 10.96
CA TRP A 20 1.57 18.33 10.09
C TRP A 20 1.12 16.87 10.07
N CYS A 21 0.85 16.25 11.23
CA CYS A 21 0.35 14.89 11.33
C CYS A 21 -0.98 14.71 10.59
N MET A 22 -1.93 15.65 10.77
CA MET A 22 -3.22 15.61 10.06
C MET A 22 -3.06 15.73 8.54
N TRP A 23 -2.20 16.65 8.09
CA TRP A 23 -1.92 16.83 6.67
C TRP A 23 -1.22 15.61 6.07
N TYR A 24 -0.23 15.06 6.77
CA TYR A 24 0.53 13.90 6.34
C TYR A 24 -0.33 12.63 6.28
N ALA A 25 -1.21 12.43 7.26
CA ALA A 25 -2.11 11.27 7.37
C ALA A 25 -3.40 11.41 6.54
N ARG A 26 -3.53 12.46 5.71
CA ARG A 26 -4.69 12.60 4.82
C ARG A 26 -4.78 11.41 3.85
N PRO A 27 -6.00 10.96 3.50
CA PRO A 27 -6.17 9.97 2.46
C PRO A 27 -5.59 10.46 1.13
N VAL A 28 -4.91 9.58 0.41
CA VAL A 28 -4.36 9.82 -0.93
C VAL A 28 -4.79 8.68 -1.85
N GLY A 29 -5.26 9.01 -3.04
CA GLY A 29 -5.58 8.02 -4.07
C GLY A 29 -4.34 7.56 -4.83
N VAL A 30 -4.51 6.52 -5.63
CA VAL A 30 -3.47 5.94 -6.49
C VAL A 30 -2.88 6.99 -7.44
N ASP A 31 -3.70 7.85 -8.05
CA ASP A 31 -3.23 8.92 -8.93
C ASP A 31 -2.27 9.91 -8.26
N THR A 32 -2.43 10.09 -6.93
CA THR A 32 -1.54 10.96 -6.16
C THR A 32 -0.23 10.25 -5.81
N LEU A 33 -0.27 8.94 -5.62
CA LEU A 33 0.90 8.11 -5.34
C LEU A 33 1.74 7.88 -6.59
N PHE A 34 1.08 7.61 -7.71
CA PHE A 34 1.71 7.27 -8.98
C PHE A 34 1.25 8.23 -10.10
N PRO A 35 1.66 9.49 -10.06
CA PRO A 35 1.20 10.46 -11.06
C PRO A 35 1.47 10.00 -12.48
N GLY A 36 0.41 9.93 -13.31
CA GLY A 36 0.52 9.56 -14.72
C GLY A 36 0.86 8.08 -14.96
N LEU A 37 0.61 7.20 -14.01
CA LEU A 37 0.73 5.76 -14.22
C LEU A 37 -0.46 5.27 -15.05
N GLU A 38 -0.17 4.71 -16.21
CA GLU A 38 -1.10 4.03 -17.10
C GLU A 38 -0.50 2.66 -17.43
N PRO A 39 -0.73 1.63 -16.61
CA PRO A 39 -0.07 0.34 -16.78
C PRO A 39 -0.55 -0.35 -18.05
N ASP A 40 0.41 -0.96 -18.76
CA ASP A 40 0.15 -1.81 -19.93
C ASP A 40 -0.15 -3.25 -19.51
N SER A 41 0.33 -3.65 -18.34
CA SER A 41 0.10 -4.97 -17.76
C SER A 41 0.19 -4.93 -16.24
N ILE A 42 -0.54 -5.83 -15.60
CA ILE A 42 -0.50 -6.07 -14.15
C ILE A 42 -0.11 -7.53 -13.95
N TYR A 43 1.03 -7.75 -13.28
CA TYR A 43 1.43 -9.08 -12.82
C TYR A 43 0.94 -9.26 -11.40
N VAL A 44 0.14 -10.30 -11.20
CA VAL A 44 -0.42 -10.67 -9.90
C VAL A 44 0.29 -11.91 -9.41
N THR A 45 0.79 -11.86 -8.19
CA THR A 45 1.30 -13.04 -7.47
C THR A 45 0.54 -13.16 -6.17
N LEU A 46 -0.14 -14.27 -5.99
CA LEU A 46 -0.92 -14.62 -4.81
C LEU A 46 -0.21 -15.72 -4.06
N ILE A 47 -0.06 -15.58 -2.76
CA ILE A 47 0.63 -16.56 -1.92
C ILE A 47 -0.24 -16.88 -0.71
N ASP A 48 -0.55 -18.16 -0.55
CA ASP A 48 -1.21 -18.71 0.62
C ASP A 48 -0.22 -19.54 1.45
N PHE A 49 -0.06 -19.16 2.71
CA PHE A 49 0.75 -19.88 3.70
C PHE A 49 -0.10 -20.58 4.75
N THR A 50 -1.40 -20.78 4.49
CA THR A 50 -2.27 -21.44 5.47
C THR A 50 -1.94 -22.92 5.58
N GLY A 51 -1.67 -23.34 6.80
CA GLY A 51 -1.34 -24.74 7.10
C GLY A 51 0.13 -25.11 6.91
N SER A 52 0.39 -26.37 6.50
CA SER A 52 1.73 -26.90 6.25
C SER A 52 2.17 -26.85 4.80
N SER A 53 1.31 -26.35 3.92
CA SER A 53 1.56 -26.20 2.49
C SER A 53 1.67 -24.72 2.12
N HIS A 54 2.55 -24.46 1.18
CA HIS A 54 2.68 -23.17 0.51
C HIS A 54 2.09 -23.35 -0.89
N GLU A 55 1.15 -22.48 -1.25
CA GLU A 55 0.59 -22.43 -2.59
C GLU A 55 0.76 -21.02 -3.14
N ASP A 56 1.32 -20.92 -4.34
CA ASP A 56 1.47 -19.66 -5.05
C ASP A 56 0.80 -19.76 -6.42
N ARG A 57 0.10 -18.71 -6.79
CA ARG A 57 -0.55 -18.57 -8.08
C ARG A 57 -0.14 -17.27 -8.73
N ASN A 58 -0.01 -17.32 -10.05
CA ASN A 58 0.40 -16.16 -10.84
C ASN A 58 -0.64 -15.88 -11.94
N LEU A 59 -0.85 -14.61 -12.20
CA LEU A 59 -1.74 -14.13 -13.25
C LEU A 59 -1.13 -12.91 -13.92
N VAL A 60 -1.28 -12.82 -15.24
CA VAL A 60 -0.84 -11.64 -16.01
C VAL A 60 -2.05 -11.07 -16.71
N LEU A 61 -2.41 -9.85 -16.37
CA LEU A 61 -3.49 -9.11 -17.02
C LEU A 61 -2.90 -8.05 -17.93
N THR A 62 -3.41 -7.95 -19.15
CA THR A 62 -2.92 -7.00 -20.16
C THR A 62 -3.99 -5.96 -20.47
N ALA A 63 -3.58 -4.71 -20.62
CA ALA A 63 -4.47 -3.59 -20.94
C ALA A 63 -5.35 -3.89 -22.16
N GLY A 64 -6.62 -3.51 -22.05
CA GLY A 64 -7.65 -3.78 -23.06
C GLY A 64 -8.38 -5.11 -22.89
N THR A 65 -8.10 -5.89 -21.83
CA THR A 65 -8.94 -7.02 -21.44
C THR A 65 -9.93 -6.58 -20.36
N PRO A 66 -11.16 -7.16 -20.33
CA PRO A 66 -12.16 -6.80 -19.31
C PRO A 66 -11.67 -7.03 -17.88
N GLU A 67 -10.89 -8.08 -17.66
CA GLU A 67 -10.34 -8.45 -16.37
C GLU A 67 -9.29 -7.42 -15.90
N PHE A 68 -8.44 -6.94 -16.83
CA PHE A 68 -7.51 -5.85 -16.53
C PHE A 68 -8.24 -4.56 -16.18
N ASP A 69 -9.23 -4.18 -16.99
CA ASP A 69 -9.99 -2.94 -16.79
C ASP A 69 -10.73 -2.95 -15.45
N ALA A 70 -11.30 -4.10 -15.07
CA ALA A 70 -11.94 -4.28 -13.78
C ALA A 70 -10.94 -4.14 -12.61
N LEU A 71 -9.83 -4.88 -12.65
CA LEU A 71 -8.82 -4.81 -11.60
C LEU A 71 -8.20 -3.40 -11.51
N TRP A 72 -7.93 -2.77 -12.65
CA TRP A 72 -7.37 -1.42 -12.66
C TRP A 72 -8.34 -0.39 -12.08
N ALA A 73 -9.64 -0.52 -12.35
CA ALA A 73 -10.67 0.33 -11.74
C ALA A 73 -10.71 0.15 -10.22
N ASP A 74 -10.65 -1.08 -9.72
CA ASP A 74 -10.60 -1.37 -8.29
C ASP A 74 -9.36 -0.78 -7.64
N ILE A 75 -8.19 -0.90 -8.29
CA ILE A 75 -6.94 -0.29 -7.81
C ILE A 75 -7.06 1.23 -7.75
N GLN A 76 -7.68 1.88 -8.74
CA GLN A 76 -7.87 3.33 -8.76
C GLN A 76 -8.80 3.84 -7.65
N GLU A 77 -9.74 3.03 -7.17
CA GLU A 77 -10.61 3.38 -6.05
C GLU A 77 -9.92 3.28 -4.68
N LEU A 78 -8.73 2.64 -4.61
CA LEU A 78 -8.01 2.49 -3.36
C LEU A 78 -7.59 3.85 -2.79
N GLN A 79 -7.83 4.02 -1.50
CA GLN A 79 -7.41 5.19 -0.75
C GLN A 79 -6.42 4.78 0.34
N PHE A 80 -5.23 5.31 0.25
CA PHE A 80 -4.13 5.03 1.16
C PHE A 80 -4.01 6.12 2.22
N ARG A 81 -3.63 5.75 3.43
CA ARG A 81 -3.36 6.69 4.51
C ARG A 81 -1.98 6.45 5.07
N ARG A 82 -1.12 7.47 4.97
CA ARG A 82 0.21 7.41 5.56
C ARG A 82 0.12 7.48 7.08
N SER A 83 0.91 6.64 7.76
CA SER A 83 1.03 6.70 9.22
C SER A 83 2.18 7.63 9.62
N PRO A 84 1.93 8.72 10.39
CA PRO A 84 3.01 9.53 10.94
C PRO A 84 3.96 8.74 11.84
N LEU A 85 3.48 7.67 12.48
CA LEU A 85 4.30 6.80 13.31
C LEU A 85 5.41 6.12 12.49
N ASN A 86 5.14 5.75 11.24
CA ASN A 86 6.15 5.14 10.38
C ASN A 86 7.34 6.05 10.12
N VAL A 87 7.12 7.38 10.01
CA VAL A 87 8.21 8.35 9.88
C VAL A 87 9.09 8.33 11.13
N VAL A 88 8.47 8.25 12.30
CA VAL A 88 9.20 8.20 13.58
C VAL A 88 9.98 6.89 13.69
N VAL A 89 9.36 5.76 13.33
CA VAL A 89 10.02 4.43 13.37
C VAL A 89 11.20 4.38 12.38
N GLN A 90 11.04 4.91 11.17
CA GLN A 90 12.13 4.99 10.20
C GLN A 90 13.30 5.86 10.69
N ALA A 91 12.99 6.99 11.37
CA ALA A 91 14.02 7.85 11.96
C ALA A 91 14.69 7.22 13.19
N PHE A 92 14.00 6.33 13.88
CA PHE A 92 14.45 5.68 15.12
C PHE A 92 14.17 4.17 15.07
N PRO A 93 15.00 3.36 14.37
CA PRO A 93 14.77 1.93 14.15
C PRO A 93 14.57 1.09 15.43
N PHE A 94 15.10 1.55 16.57
CA PHE A 94 14.88 0.88 17.85
C PHE A 94 13.41 0.89 18.33
N LEU A 95 12.56 1.71 17.73
CA LEU A 95 11.12 1.77 17.99
C LEU A 95 10.31 0.77 17.15
N GLU A 96 10.93 0.06 16.23
CA GLU A 96 10.25 -0.90 15.33
C GLU A 96 9.46 -1.96 16.10
N ASN A 97 10.01 -2.44 17.23
CA ASN A 97 9.35 -3.39 18.10
C ASN A 97 8.04 -2.86 18.75
N LEU A 98 7.85 -1.54 18.79
CA LEU A 98 6.63 -0.93 19.31
C LEU A 98 5.51 -0.84 18.26
N SER A 99 5.85 -0.98 16.98
CA SER A 99 4.90 -0.89 15.87
C SER A 99 4.45 -2.24 15.34
N SER A 100 5.05 -3.34 15.79
CA SER A 100 4.65 -4.69 15.38
C SER A 100 3.31 -5.07 16.04
N SER A 101 2.21 -4.86 15.34
CA SER A 101 0.96 -5.54 15.67
C SER A 101 1.07 -7.00 15.22
N SER A 102 0.72 -7.94 16.09
CA SER A 102 0.56 -9.33 15.66
C SER A 102 -0.63 -9.37 14.69
N LYS A 103 -0.34 -9.68 13.44
CA LYS A 103 -1.37 -9.85 12.41
C LYS A 103 -2.08 -11.17 12.66
N THR A 104 -3.39 -11.12 12.81
CA THR A 104 -4.24 -12.31 12.96
C THR A 104 -4.72 -12.74 11.59
N MET A 105 -4.38 -13.96 11.20
CA MET A 105 -4.93 -14.62 10.03
C MET A 105 -6.16 -15.44 10.43
N GLU A 106 -7.15 -15.47 9.56
CA GLU A 106 -8.29 -16.36 9.64
C GLU A 106 -8.11 -17.51 8.65
N ASP A 107 -8.77 -18.64 8.90
CA ASP A 107 -8.71 -19.78 7.99
C ASP A 107 -9.29 -19.37 6.62
N GLY A 108 -8.51 -19.59 5.55
CA GLY A 108 -8.86 -19.22 4.19
C GLY A 108 -8.43 -17.81 3.76
N ASP A 109 -7.80 -17.01 4.64
CA ASP A 109 -7.20 -15.74 4.25
C ASP A 109 -6.00 -15.97 3.31
N ILE A 110 -5.94 -15.21 2.22
CA ILE A 110 -4.75 -15.17 1.36
C ILE A 110 -3.69 -14.32 2.05
N THR A 111 -2.50 -14.90 2.22
CA THR A 111 -1.45 -14.32 3.03
C THR A 111 -0.82 -13.10 2.38
N HIS A 112 -0.51 -13.20 1.08
CA HIS A 112 0.15 -12.13 0.33
C HIS A 112 -0.45 -12.01 -1.06
N MET A 113 -0.55 -10.77 -1.52
CA MET A 113 -0.83 -10.45 -2.91
C MET A 113 0.14 -9.35 -3.35
N PHE A 114 0.84 -9.59 -4.46
CA PHE A 114 1.70 -8.61 -5.10
C PHE A 114 1.07 -8.21 -6.42
N LEU A 115 0.96 -6.92 -6.64
CA LEU A 115 0.48 -6.31 -7.88
C LEU A 115 1.61 -5.47 -8.47
N ASP A 116 2.31 -6.01 -9.46
CA ASP A 116 3.35 -5.30 -10.20
C ASP A 116 2.73 -4.63 -11.42
N LEU A 117 2.67 -3.30 -11.38
CA LEU A 117 2.07 -2.44 -12.40
C LEU A 117 3.16 -2.02 -13.38
N TYR A 118 3.16 -2.56 -14.59
CA TYR A 118 4.15 -2.26 -15.62
C TYR A 118 3.62 -1.27 -16.64
N GLN A 119 4.40 -0.24 -16.90
CA GLN A 119 4.17 0.72 -17.96
C GLN A 119 5.42 0.83 -18.85
N VAL A 120 5.26 0.48 -20.12
CA VAL A 120 6.31 0.54 -21.14
C VAL A 120 5.99 1.58 -22.21
N ASN A 121 4.69 1.70 -22.56
CA ASN A 121 4.25 2.54 -23.66
C ASN A 121 4.39 4.04 -23.33
N GLY A 122 4.95 4.79 -24.28
CA GLY A 122 5.06 6.24 -24.17
C GLY A 122 6.20 6.75 -23.28
N LEU A 123 6.99 5.87 -22.68
CA LEU A 123 8.13 6.24 -21.83
C LEU A 123 9.47 5.90 -22.49
N PRO A 124 10.53 6.68 -22.23
CA PRO A 124 11.90 6.35 -22.69
C PRO A 124 12.47 5.12 -21.96
N SER A 125 11.94 4.76 -20.80
CA SER A 125 12.27 3.57 -20.02
C SER A 125 11.00 2.98 -19.41
N SER A 126 11.00 1.67 -19.17
CA SER A 126 9.89 1.03 -18.46
C SER A 126 9.76 1.56 -17.03
N ARG A 127 8.53 1.67 -16.56
CA ARG A 127 8.19 2.03 -15.19
C ARG A 127 7.49 0.85 -14.54
N THR A 128 7.90 0.52 -13.33
CA THR A 128 7.30 -0.55 -12.54
C THR A 128 6.99 -0.02 -11.15
N GLU A 129 5.72 -0.14 -10.75
CA GLU A 129 5.27 0.21 -9.42
C GLU A 129 4.68 -1.04 -8.78
N GLN A 130 4.95 -1.28 -7.50
CA GLN A 130 4.42 -2.47 -6.82
C GLN A 130 3.53 -2.08 -5.66
N LEU A 131 2.31 -2.62 -5.66
CA LEU A 131 1.43 -2.67 -4.51
C LEU A 131 1.52 -4.05 -3.88
N ARG A 132 1.69 -4.08 -2.57
CA ARG A 132 1.72 -5.31 -1.80
C ARG A 132 0.63 -5.29 -0.75
N PHE A 133 -0.19 -6.33 -0.74
CA PHE A 133 -1.11 -6.64 0.33
C PHE A 133 -0.55 -7.79 1.18
N TRP A 134 -0.56 -7.63 2.48
CA TRP A 134 -0.16 -8.66 3.42
C TRP A 134 -1.14 -8.76 4.56
N VAL A 135 -1.94 -9.83 4.57
CA VAL A 135 -2.93 -10.20 5.60
C VAL A 135 -3.99 -9.13 5.83
N ASP A 136 -3.60 -7.95 6.29
CA ASP A 136 -4.49 -6.85 6.68
C ASP A 136 -3.96 -5.46 6.30
N ALA A 137 -2.84 -5.43 5.58
CA ALA A 137 -2.15 -4.18 5.30
C ALA A 137 -1.68 -4.09 3.85
N TRP A 138 -1.80 -2.89 3.30
CA TRP A 138 -1.24 -2.56 2.01
C TRP A 138 0.07 -1.79 2.17
N GLU A 139 1.01 -2.10 1.30
CA GLU A 139 2.31 -1.43 1.22
C GLU A 139 2.58 -1.04 -0.24
N TYR A 140 3.14 0.14 -0.42
CA TYR A 140 3.73 0.56 -1.68
C TYR A 140 5.23 0.29 -1.65
N ARG A 141 5.73 -0.29 -2.74
CA ARG A 141 7.16 -0.51 -2.94
C ARG A 141 7.62 0.20 -4.20
N ASP A 142 8.49 1.17 -4.03
CA ASP A 142 9.20 1.83 -5.11
C ASP A 142 10.55 1.12 -5.31
N PHE A 143 10.67 0.38 -6.40
CA PHE A 143 11.91 -0.35 -6.72
C PHE A 143 13.02 0.58 -7.22
N ASP A 144 12.67 1.66 -7.91
CA ASP A 144 13.64 2.56 -8.53
C ASP A 144 14.33 3.44 -7.49
N HIS A 145 13.62 3.78 -6.41
CA HIS A 145 14.14 4.65 -5.35
C HIS A 145 14.39 3.94 -4.02
N GLY A 146 14.08 2.65 -3.92
CA GLY A 146 14.29 1.85 -2.72
C GLY A 146 13.46 2.28 -1.51
N VAL A 147 12.37 3.01 -1.73
CA VAL A 147 11.51 3.52 -0.67
C VAL A 147 10.37 2.55 -0.43
N ASN A 148 10.32 1.95 0.76
CA ASN A 148 9.15 1.26 1.28
C ASN A 148 8.33 2.24 2.11
N LEU A 149 7.17 2.65 1.62
CA LEU A 149 6.20 3.40 2.41
C LEU A 149 5.06 2.46 2.77
N PRO A 150 4.96 2.01 4.03
CA PRO A 150 3.79 1.29 4.48
C PRO A 150 2.61 2.26 4.43
N LEU A 151 1.61 1.90 3.63
CA LEU A 151 0.38 2.66 3.46
C LEU A 151 -0.73 1.86 4.14
N VAL A 152 -1.41 2.51 5.08
CA VAL A 152 -2.57 1.90 5.73
C VAL A 152 -3.83 2.40 5.02
N MET A 153 -4.60 1.48 4.49
CA MET A 153 -5.87 1.73 3.85
C MET A 153 -7.02 1.56 4.85
N LYS A 154 -8.05 2.37 4.73
CA LYS A 154 -9.29 2.11 5.46
C LYS A 154 -9.92 0.83 4.90
N ASN A 155 -10.29 -0.11 5.78
CA ASN A 155 -10.82 -1.44 5.41
C ASN A 155 -9.83 -2.27 4.57
N ALA A 156 -8.55 -2.14 4.86
CA ALA A 156 -7.46 -2.77 4.09
C ALA A 156 -7.63 -4.29 3.98
N LYS A 157 -8.01 -4.97 5.09
CA LYS A 157 -8.22 -6.41 5.10
C LYS A 157 -9.37 -6.82 4.17
N ASP A 158 -10.54 -6.21 4.35
CA ASP A 158 -11.74 -6.61 3.62
C ASP A 158 -11.55 -6.46 2.10
N ILE A 159 -11.01 -5.30 1.67
CA ILE A 159 -10.79 -5.02 0.24
C ILE A 159 -9.67 -5.91 -0.31
N GLY A 160 -8.57 -6.07 0.43
CA GLY A 160 -7.45 -6.90 0.00
C GLY A 160 -7.81 -8.37 -0.13
N GLN A 161 -8.55 -8.92 0.83
CA GLN A 161 -9.02 -10.30 0.77
C GLN A 161 -10.03 -10.51 -0.36
N SER A 162 -10.99 -9.58 -0.54
CA SER A 162 -11.94 -9.66 -1.66
C SER A 162 -11.23 -9.69 -3.01
N MET A 163 -10.31 -8.75 -3.25
CA MET A 163 -9.51 -8.73 -4.49
C MET A 163 -8.68 -10.01 -4.65
N ALA A 164 -8.06 -10.47 -3.58
CA ALA A 164 -7.21 -11.65 -3.64
C ALA A 164 -8.01 -12.92 -3.95
N HIS A 165 -9.22 -13.09 -3.37
CA HIS A 165 -10.09 -14.22 -3.69
C HIS A 165 -10.60 -14.17 -5.13
N ASP A 166 -11.02 -12.99 -5.60
CA ASP A 166 -11.50 -12.83 -6.98
C ASP A 166 -10.41 -13.16 -8.01
N LEU A 167 -9.15 -12.83 -7.69
CA LEU A 167 -8.00 -13.14 -8.53
C LEU A 167 -7.52 -14.58 -8.37
N TRP A 168 -7.68 -15.17 -7.19
CA TRP A 168 -7.27 -16.56 -6.93
C TRP A 168 -7.99 -17.57 -7.80
N ASP A 169 -9.28 -17.34 -8.02
CA ASP A 169 -10.09 -18.22 -8.86
C ASP A 169 -9.75 -18.09 -10.36
N GLN A 170 -9.13 -16.98 -10.76
CA GLN A 170 -8.72 -16.72 -12.14
C GLN A 170 -7.28 -17.14 -12.42
N ALA A 171 -6.45 -17.26 -11.38
CA ALA A 171 -5.03 -17.55 -11.51
C ALA A 171 -4.78 -19.05 -11.74
N GLU A 172 -3.78 -19.34 -12.56
CA GLU A 172 -3.29 -20.70 -12.82
C GLU A 172 -2.25 -21.10 -11.76
N ASN A 173 -2.18 -22.41 -11.49
CA ASN A 173 -1.16 -23.01 -10.63
C ASN A 173 0.21 -23.04 -11.31
#